data_a642f5ffc957611a116a6bad5ca390d2
#
_entry.id   a642f5ffc957611a116a6bad5ca390d2
#
_cell.length_a   1.000
_cell.length_b   1.000
_cell.length_c   1.000
_cell.angle_alpha   90.00
_cell.angle_beta   90.00
_cell.angle_gamma   90.00
#
_symmetry.space_group_name_H-M   'P 1'
#
loop_
_entity.id
_entity.type
_entity.pdbx_description
1 polymer ?
#
loop_
_entity_poly.entity_id
_entity_poly.type
_entity_poly.pdbx_seq_one_letter_code
_entity_poly.pdbx_strand_id
1 'polypeptide(L)' 'MELRISNINLPDNDFPFITANVEFQDTEVLGQGAVIHIVIDKGDDTMLMDIKDLALEQVRQFLARLQQEIEYK' A
#
# COMPACT_ATOMS: atom_id res chain seq x y z
N MET A 1 0.16 15.86 4.11
CA MET A 1 0.86 14.63 3.70
C MET A 1 0.39 14.24 2.31
N GLU A 2 1.35 13.97 1.43
CA GLU A 2 1.06 13.51 0.10
C GLU A 2 1.19 11.99 0.03
N LEU A 3 0.36 11.38 -0.81
CA LEU A 3 0.33 9.94 -0.97
C LEU A 3 0.27 9.61 -2.46
N ARG A 4 1.13 8.69 -2.90
CA ARG A 4 1.19 8.26 -4.29
C ARG A 4 1.35 6.75 -4.37
N ILE A 5 0.63 6.14 -5.30
CA ILE A 5 0.77 4.72 -5.57
C ILE A 5 1.61 4.54 -6.81
N SER A 6 2.64 3.71 -6.72
CA SER A 6 3.56 3.47 -7.81
C SER A 6 3.89 1.98 -7.94
N ASN A 7 4.56 1.62 -9.02
CA ASN A 7 5.05 0.26 -9.26
C ASN A 7 3.96 -0.80 -9.11
N ILE A 8 2.80 -0.54 -9.72
CA ILE A 8 1.71 -1.51 -9.71
C ILE A 8 2.06 -2.65 -10.65
N ASN A 9 2.13 -3.87 -10.10
CA ASN A 9 2.38 -5.09 -10.87
C ASN A 9 1.12 -5.94 -10.87
N LEU A 10 0.65 -6.29 -12.07
CA LEU A 10 -0.53 -7.11 -12.23
C LEU A 10 -0.18 -8.58 -12.02
N PRO A 11 -1.18 -9.43 -11.68
CA PRO A 11 -0.93 -10.85 -11.47
C PRO A 11 -0.44 -11.52 -12.74
N ASP A 12 0.42 -12.52 -12.57
CA ASP A 12 0.85 -13.36 -13.67
C ASP A 12 0.79 -14.84 -13.23
N ASN A 13 1.29 -15.75 -14.09
CA ASN A 13 1.21 -17.18 -13.82
C ASN A 13 2.07 -17.62 -12.63
N ASP A 14 3.17 -16.90 -12.38
CA ASP A 14 4.10 -17.25 -11.32
C ASP A 14 3.72 -16.58 -10.01
N PHE A 15 3.05 -15.43 -10.08
CA PHE A 15 2.68 -14.66 -8.89
C PHE A 15 1.27 -14.08 -9.08
N PRO A 16 0.24 -14.73 -8.52
CA PRO A 16 -1.15 -14.38 -8.80
C PRO A 16 -1.68 -13.19 -8.01
N PHE A 17 -0.81 -12.40 -7.41
CA PHE A 17 -1.23 -11.26 -6.59
C PHE A 17 -0.87 -9.94 -7.28
N ILE A 18 -1.65 -8.91 -6.95
CA ILE A 18 -1.35 -7.55 -7.36
C ILE A 18 -0.42 -6.95 -6.30
N THR A 19 0.69 -6.37 -6.73
CA THR A 19 1.60 -5.68 -5.80
C THR A 19 1.69 -4.22 -6.17
N ALA A 20 1.90 -3.37 -5.18
CA ALA A 20 2.07 -1.94 -5.39
C ALA A 20 2.89 -1.34 -4.26
N ASN A 21 3.52 -0.21 -4.54
CA ASN A 21 4.19 0.59 -3.54
C ASN A 21 3.35 1.83 -3.26
N VAL A 22 3.12 2.11 -1.98
CA VAL A 22 2.43 3.34 -1.57
C VAL A 22 3.49 4.24 -0.93
N GLU A 23 3.71 5.39 -1.55
CA GLU A 23 4.71 6.35 -1.10
C GLU A 23 4.00 7.47 -0.35
N PHE A 24 4.53 7.76 0.84
CA PHE A 24 4.05 8.86 1.67
C PHE A 24 5.12 9.91 1.77
N GLN A 25 4.74 11.16 1.65
CA GLN A 25 5.66 12.28 1.86
C GLN A 25 5.01 13.28 2.79
N ASP A 26 5.71 13.62 3.86
CA ASP A 26 5.23 14.61 4.81
C ASP A 26 5.46 15.99 4.24
N THR A 27 4.40 16.77 4.09
CA THR A 27 4.49 18.12 3.56
C THR A 27 4.87 19.15 4.62
N GLU A 28 4.77 18.79 5.88
CA GLU A 28 5.11 19.67 7.00
C GLU A 28 6.54 19.50 7.48
N VAL A 29 7.08 18.29 7.36
CA VAL A 29 8.45 17.99 7.77
C VAL A 29 9.25 17.60 6.53
N LEU A 30 10.13 18.49 6.09
CA LEU A 30 10.91 18.29 4.88
C LEU A 30 11.80 17.05 5.00
N GLY A 31 11.76 16.21 3.98
CA GLY A 31 12.59 15.02 3.91
C GLY A 31 12.06 13.81 4.65
N GLN A 32 10.91 13.94 5.29
CA GLN A 32 10.31 12.81 6.00
C GLN A 32 9.28 12.12 5.12
N GLY A 33 9.39 10.81 5.01
CA GLY A 33 8.47 10.03 4.21
C GLY A 33 8.68 8.55 4.42
N ALA A 34 7.87 7.75 3.73
CA ALA A 34 7.95 6.30 3.82
C ALA A 34 7.41 5.66 2.55
N VAL A 35 7.86 4.45 2.27
CA VAL A 35 7.32 3.62 1.18
C VAL A 35 6.86 2.31 1.80
N ILE A 36 5.61 1.94 1.54
CA ILE A 36 5.05 0.69 2.01
C ILE A 36 4.76 -0.19 0.81
N HIS A 37 5.36 -1.39 0.82
CA HIS A 37 5.10 -2.38 -0.21
C HIS A 37 3.90 -3.23 0.22
N ILE A 38 2.90 -3.33 -0.65
CA ILE A 38 1.67 -4.04 -0.34
C ILE A 38 1.40 -5.13 -1.36
N VAL A 39 0.70 -6.17 -0.91
CA VAL A 39 0.25 -7.28 -1.74
C VAL A 39 -1.26 -7.37 -1.60
N ILE A 40 -1.95 -7.36 -2.73
CA ILE A 40 -3.41 -7.41 -2.77
C ILE A 40 -3.84 -8.76 -3.33
N ASP A 41 -4.49 -9.57 -2.50
CA ASP A 41 -5.04 -10.84 -2.92
C ASP A 41 -6.44 -10.60 -3.49
N LYS A 42 -6.51 -10.45 -4.81
CA LYS A 42 -7.75 -10.11 -5.47
C LYS A 42 -7.86 -10.88 -6.78
N GLY A 43 -9.08 -11.33 -7.09
CA GLY A 43 -9.36 -12.08 -8.32
C GLY A 43 -9.27 -11.25 -9.59
N ASP A 44 -9.57 -11.89 -10.72
CA ASP A 44 -9.35 -11.35 -12.06
C ASP A 44 -10.24 -10.14 -12.40
N ASP A 45 -11.28 -9.91 -11.60
CA ASP A 45 -12.27 -8.87 -11.88
C ASP A 45 -11.87 -7.49 -11.33
N THR A 46 -10.66 -7.35 -10.81
CA THR A 46 -10.21 -6.10 -10.21
C THR A 46 -9.89 -5.06 -11.28
N MET A 47 -10.55 -3.92 -11.21
CA MET A 47 -10.27 -2.78 -12.07
C MET A 47 -9.20 -1.88 -11.44
N LEU A 48 -8.52 -1.06 -12.25
CA LEU A 48 -7.47 -0.15 -11.76
C LEU A 48 -7.97 0.79 -10.66
N MET A 49 -9.22 1.25 -10.77
CA MET A 49 -9.80 2.11 -9.74
C MET A 49 -9.95 1.37 -8.42
N ASP A 50 -10.35 0.10 -8.50
CA ASP A 50 -10.49 -0.72 -7.32
C ASP A 50 -9.14 -1.05 -6.69
N ILE A 51 -8.10 -1.19 -7.51
CA ILE A 51 -6.74 -1.43 -7.02
C ILE A 51 -6.30 -0.29 -6.11
N LYS A 52 -6.58 0.95 -6.50
CA LYS A 52 -6.20 2.10 -5.67
C LYS A 52 -6.90 2.06 -4.31
N ASP A 53 -8.20 1.80 -4.30
CA ASP A 53 -8.96 1.74 -3.06
C ASP A 53 -8.50 0.57 -2.18
N LEU A 54 -8.24 -0.58 -2.79
CA LEU A 54 -7.74 -1.75 -2.07
C LEU A 54 -6.34 -1.51 -1.52
N ALA A 55 -5.50 -0.82 -2.27
CA ALA A 55 -4.16 -0.47 -1.80
C ALA A 55 -4.22 0.43 -0.57
N LEU A 56 -5.09 1.42 -0.58
CA LEU A 56 -5.26 2.32 0.56
C LEU A 56 -5.80 1.59 1.77
N GLU A 57 -6.70 0.65 1.56
CA GLU A 57 -7.25 -0.17 2.64
C GLU A 57 -6.16 -1.05 3.27
N GLN A 58 -5.31 -1.67 2.45
CA GLN A 58 -4.19 -2.46 2.94
C GLN A 58 -3.20 -1.62 3.75
N VAL A 59 -2.93 -0.41 3.28
CA VAL A 59 -2.07 0.51 4.01
C VAL A 59 -2.67 0.85 5.36
N ARG A 60 -3.97 1.12 5.39
CA ARG A 60 -4.67 1.45 6.64
C ARG A 60 -4.55 0.32 7.65
N GLN A 61 -4.76 -0.92 7.21
CA GLN A 61 -4.63 -2.10 8.07
C GLN A 61 -3.19 -2.29 8.54
N PHE A 62 -2.22 -2.07 7.66
CA PHE A 62 -0.81 -2.19 8.01
C PHE A 62 -0.43 -1.17 9.08
N LEU A 63 -0.85 0.08 8.91
CA LEU A 63 -0.54 1.14 9.88
C LEU A 63 -1.17 0.87 11.24
N ALA A 64 -2.38 0.34 11.26
CA ALA A 64 -3.04 -0.03 12.52
C ALA A 64 -2.26 -1.10 13.26
N ARG A 65 -1.79 -2.13 12.54
CA ARG A 65 -0.99 -3.19 13.16
C ARG A 65 0.36 -2.67 13.63
N LEU A 66 0.99 -1.81 12.84
CA LEU A 66 2.26 -1.20 13.22
C LEU A 66 2.11 -0.37 14.49
N GLN A 67 1.02 0.37 14.61
CA GLN A 67 0.77 1.16 15.80
C GLN A 67 0.66 0.28 17.04
N GLN A 68 -0.03 -0.85 16.93
CA GLN A 68 -0.13 -1.81 18.04
C GLN A 68 1.23 -2.34 18.44
N GLU A 69 2.07 -2.69 17.48
CA GLU A 69 3.41 -3.19 17.76
C GLU A 69 4.26 -2.16 18.49
N ILE A 70 4.14 -0.89 18.10
CA ILE A 70 4.88 0.19 18.72
C ILE A 70 4.40 0.41 20.16
N GLU A 71 3.09 0.32 20.39
CA GLU A 71 2.52 0.55 21.72
C GLU A 71 2.92 -0.52 22.73
N TYR A 72 3.18 -1.76 22.27
CA TYR A 72 3.55 -2.85 23.13
C TYR A 72 5.05 -2.88 23.47
N LYS A 73 5.81 -1.99 22.88
CA LYS A 73 7.24 -1.88 23.17
C LYS A 73 7.50 -0.63 24.02
#